data_6c0ae8f5edda55958df0ad4d68f7224d
#
_entry.id   6c0ae8f5edda55958df0ad4d68f7224d
#
_cell.length_a   1.000
_cell.length_b   1.000
_cell.length_c   1.000
_cell.angle_alpha   90.00
_cell.angle_beta   90.00
_cell.angle_gamma   90.00
#
_symmetry.space_group_name_H-M   'P 1'
#
loop_
_entity.id
_entity.type
_entity.pdbx_description
1 polymer ?
#
loop_
_entity_poly.entity_id
_entity_poly.type
_entity_poly.pdbx_seq_one_letter_code
_entity_poly.pdbx_strand_id
1 'polypeptide(L)'
;MNKSFESVNNSDMSCDISKELLLVKKYMPSFMRDTKEPFDIKGIGYTIFYKNGKSSSCNRHFCFEDFEGEGISVSFMIEYAIYFDYDIQHLYDLEHIFVYVAEDGSVCAVESSFHGKFFNSRISCGKLLSFIEGTRPVLYMQPGKHALMPDPQLFELFPHYKTSCSVLAGSDGLLVPDFLEGEIKKNPDTDEKVKAYIVSEYAFTPSFEFESYDPGTDVLMPWSELRKKIVTRINNILDIIYDQG
;
A
#
# COMPACT_ATOMS: atom_id res chain seq x y z
N MET A 1 27.93 -36.34 -23.50
CA MET A 1 26.71 -36.36 -22.64
C MET A 1 26.08 -34.98 -22.74
N ASN A 2 25.10 -34.85 -23.63
CA ASN A 2 24.33 -33.61 -23.79
C ASN A 2 23.24 -33.57 -22.71
N LYS A 3 23.25 -32.59 -21.83
CA LYS A 3 22.10 -32.25 -21.01
C LYS A 3 21.22 -31.31 -21.83
N SER A 4 20.06 -31.82 -22.23
CA SER A 4 18.98 -31.04 -22.81
C SER A 4 18.47 -30.03 -21.78
N PHE A 5 18.50 -28.76 -22.11
CA PHE A 5 17.70 -27.75 -21.42
C PHE A 5 16.24 -27.98 -21.78
N GLU A 6 15.42 -28.41 -20.82
CA GLU A 6 13.98 -28.43 -20.96
C GLU A 6 13.48 -26.97 -21.05
N SER A 7 12.88 -26.66 -22.18
CA SER A 7 12.16 -25.40 -22.39
C SER A 7 10.90 -25.43 -21.53
N VAL A 8 10.87 -24.63 -20.45
CA VAL A 8 9.66 -24.34 -19.70
C VAL A 8 8.65 -23.72 -20.67
N ASN A 9 7.49 -24.36 -20.85
CA ASN A 9 6.46 -23.92 -21.79
C ASN A 9 5.87 -22.56 -21.36
N ASN A 10 5.91 -21.57 -22.24
CA ASN A 10 5.30 -20.24 -22.04
C ASN A 10 3.77 -20.32 -21.73
N SER A 11 3.10 -21.41 -22.09
CA SER A 11 1.67 -21.65 -21.79
C SER A 11 1.41 -21.90 -20.29
N ASP A 12 2.32 -22.58 -19.60
CA ASP A 12 2.16 -22.91 -18.18
C ASP A 12 2.39 -21.66 -17.32
N MET A 13 3.38 -20.84 -17.66
CA MET A 13 3.63 -19.55 -16.98
C MET A 13 2.45 -18.59 -17.13
N SER A 14 1.84 -18.47 -18.28
CA SER A 14 0.68 -17.58 -18.50
C SER A 14 -0.58 -18.04 -17.75
N CYS A 15 -0.77 -19.34 -17.59
CA CYS A 15 -1.88 -19.91 -16.84
C CYS A 15 -1.70 -19.65 -15.32
N ASP A 16 -0.48 -19.75 -14.80
CA ASP A 16 -0.21 -19.54 -13.38
C ASP A 16 -0.33 -18.05 -12.99
N ILE A 17 0.16 -17.13 -13.81
CA ILE A 17 -0.02 -15.67 -13.60
C ILE A 17 -1.52 -15.31 -13.59
N SER A 18 -2.32 -15.91 -14.46
CA SER A 18 -3.77 -15.67 -14.49
C SER A 18 -4.47 -16.14 -13.22
N LYS A 19 -4.05 -17.28 -12.64
CA LYS A 19 -4.61 -17.81 -11.38
C LYS A 19 -4.21 -16.96 -10.18
N GLU A 20 -2.93 -16.54 -10.10
CA GLU A 20 -2.46 -15.65 -9.06
C GLU A 20 -3.23 -14.31 -9.07
N LEU A 21 -3.39 -13.72 -10.25
CA LEU A 21 -4.12 -12.45 -10.39
C LEU A 21 -5.59 -12.59 -9.96
N LEU A 22 -6.25 -13.71 -10.27
CA LEU A 22 -7.61 -13.97 -9.80
C LEU A 22 -7.67 -14.09 -8.27
N LEU A 23 -6.71 -14.79 -7.67
CA LEU A 23 -6.60 -14.94 -6.23
C LEU A 23 -6.39 -13.57 -5.55
N VAL A 24 -5.45 -12.78 -6.06
CA VAL A 24 -5.14 -11.44 -5.54
C VAL A 24 -6.37 -10.53 -5.66
N LYS A 25 -7.06 -10.51 -6.79
CA LYS A 25 -8.29 -9.73 -6.97
C LYS A 25 -9.40 -10.14 -6.00
N LYS A 26 -9.52 -11.43 -5.70
CA LYS A 26 -10.54 -11.96 -4.78
C LYS A 26 -10.41 -11.37 -3.37
N TYR A 27 -9.19 -11.18 -2.88
CA TYR A 27 -8.90 -10.71 -1.52
C TYR A 27 -8.42 -9.24 -1.46
N MET A 28 -8.38 -8.55 -2.60
CA MET A 28 -7.97 -7.15 -2.63
C MET A 28 -8.89 -6.30 -1.74
N PRO A 29 -8.34 -5.49 -0.84
CA PRO A 29 -9.13 -4.63 0.02
C PRO A 29 -10.07 -3.70 -0.76
N SER A 30 -11.22 -3.39 -0.16
CA SER A 30 -12.09 -2.30 -0.56
C SER A 30 -11.65 -1.03 0.16
N PHE A 31 -11.43 0.04 -0.58
CA PHE A 31 -10.92 1.29 -0.03
C PHE A 31 -12.04 2.29 0.19
N MET A 32 -11.98 2.97 1.34
CA MET A 32 -12.81 4.11 1.67
C MET A 32 -11.91 5.34 1.77
N ARG A 33 -12.14 6.37 0.94
CA ARG A 33 -11.36 7.61 0.95
C ARG A 33 -12.21 8.82 1.29
N ASP A 34 -11.58 9.87 1.78
CA ASP A 34 -12.23 11.18 1.97
C ASP A 34 -12.74 11.71 0.62
N THR A 35 -13.94 12.28 0.60
CA THR A 35 -14.57 12.78 -0.65
C THR A 35 -13.81 13.94 -1.30
N LYS A 36 -12.87 14.56 -0.56
CA LYS A 36 -12.00 15.64 -1.06
C LYS A 36 -10.54 15.22 -1.27
N GLU A 37 -10.24 13.91 -1.15
CA GLU A 37 -8.90 13.38 -1.34
C GLU A 37 -8.38 13.67 -2.75
N PRO A 38 -7.26 14.43 -2.91
CA PRO A 38 -6.74 14.77 -4.24
C PRO A 38 -5.85 13.68 -4.83
N PHE A 39 -5.41 12.70 -4.02
CA PHE A 39 -4.45 11.70 -4.46
C PHE A 39 -5.13 10.40 -4.88
N ASP A 40 -4.71 9.87 -6.03
CA ASP A 40 -5.14 8.56 -6.53
C ASP A 40 -4.07 7.51 -6.29
N ILE A 41 -4.49 6.26 -6.06
CA ILE A 41 -3.62 5.10 -6.13
C ILE A 41 -3.04 4.98 -7.54
N LYS A 42 -1.70 4.96 -7.67
CA LYS A 42 -0.97 4.90 -8.94
C LYS A 42 -0.43 3.50 -9.25
N GLY A 43 -0.46 2.61 -8.25
CA GLY A 43 -0.09 1.21 -8.39
C GLY A 43 -0.38 0.41 -7.13
N ILE A 44 -0.74 -0.87 -7.30
CA ILE A 44 -0.88 -1.84 -6.22
C ILE A 44 0.04 -3.02 -6.57
N GLY A 45 1.17 -3.11 -5.85
CA GLY A 45 2.09 -4.23 -5.96
C GLY A 45 1.62 -5.38 -5.08
N TYR A 46 1.58 -6.61 -5.61
CA TYR A 46 1.25 -7.74 -4.79
C TYR A 46 2.38 -8.77 -4.66
N THR A 47 2.40 -9.46 -3.52
CA THR A 47 3.23 -10.65 -3.28
C THR A 47 2.41 -11.66 -2.49
N ILE A 48 2.43 -12.95 -2.90
CA ILE A 48 1.75 -14.03 -2.17
C ILE A 48 2.79 -14.84 -1.39
N PHE A 49 2.51 -15.09 -0.12
CA PHE A 49 3.36 -15.89 0.76
C PHE A 49 2.60 -17.10 1.26
N TYR A 50 3.20 -18.28 1.16
CA TYR A 50 2.65 -19.57 1.62
C TYR A 50 3.35 -20.09 2.89
N LYS A 51 4.22 -19.29 3.50
CA LYS A 51 4.96 -19.59 4.73
C LYS A 51 5.52 -18.32 5.34
N ASN A 52 5.99 -18.42 6.58
CA ASN A 52 6.70 -17.36 7.27
C ASN A 52 7.79 -16.73 6.41
N GLY A 53 8.00 -15.42 6.56
CA GLY A 53 8.95 -14.73 5.72
C GLY A 53 9.16 -13.25 6.07
N LYS A 54 9.73 -12.56 5.09
CA LYS A 54 9.96 -11.13 5.14
C LYS A 54 9.41 -10.49 3.86
N SER A 55 8.73 -9.36 4.00
CA SER A 55 8.34 -8.53 2.87
C SER A 55 9.57 -8.04 2.12
N SER A 56 9.44 -7.90 0.79
CA SER A 56 10.45 -7.29 -0.08
C SER A 56 10.15 -5.81 -0.36
N SER A 57 8.97 -5.32 0.02
CA SER A 57 8.54 -3.94 -0.22
C SER A 57 8.71 -3.06 1.03
N CYS A 58 8.80 -3.69 2.20
CA CYS A 58 9.01 -3.02 3.47
C CYS A 58 9.81 -3.89 4.45
N ASN A 59 10.14 -3.35 5.62
CA ASN A 59 10.95 -4.06 6.62
C ASN A 59 10.08 -4.88 7.60
N ARG A 60 9.01 -5.56 7.11
CA ARG A 60 8.10 -6.40 7.89
C ARG A 60 8.52 -7.87 7.81
N HIS A 61 8.80 -8.47 8.97
CA HIS A 61 8.87 -9.91 9.17
C HIS A 61 7.52 -10.39 9.69
N PHE A 62 7.02 -11.52 9.20
CA PHE A 62 5.74 -12.09 9.62
C PHE A 62 5.87 -13.58 9.88
N CYS A 63 5.06 -14.05 10.85
CA CYS A 63 4.95 -15.42 11.27
C CYS A 63 3.46 -15.79 11.25
N PHE A 64 3.08 -16.85 10.56
CA PHE A 64 1.68 -17.25 10.42
C PHE A 64 1.07 -17.64 11.76
N GLU A 65 1.89 -18.24 12.63
CA GLU A 65 1.50 -18.66 13.99
C GLU A 65 1.01 -17.48 14.86
N ASP A 66 1.45 -16.25 14.58
CA ASP A 66 0.97 -15.05 15.26
C ASP A 66 -0.51 -14.75 14.96
N PHE A 67 -1.04 -15.30 13.86
CA PHE A 67 -2.40 -15.07 13.38
C PHE A 67 -3.30 -16.30 13.46
N GLU A 68 -2.78 -17.42 13.95
CA GLU A 68 -3.50 -18.65 14.19
C GLU A 68 -4.17 -18.66 15.56
N GLY A 69 -5.11 -19.58 15.79
CA GLY A 69 -5.74 -19.83 17.08
C GLY A 69 -7.17 -20.35 16.95
N GLU A 70 -7.66 -21.03 17.99
CA GLU A 70 -9.02 -21.59 18.07
C GLU A 70 -9.43 -22.43 16.83
N GLY A 71 -8.48 -23.22 16.28
CA GLY A 71 -8.72 -24.08 15.11
C GLY A 71 -8.57 -23.36 13.78
N ILE A 72 -8.04 -22.14 13.76
CA ILE A 72 -7.73 -21.40 12.54
C ILE A 72 -6.24 -21.59 12.20
N SER A 73 -5.95 -22.11 11.01
CA SER A 73 -4.60 -22.17 10.43
C SER A 73 -4.52 -21.28 9.21
N VAL A 74 -3.44 -20.50 9.10
CA VAL A 74 -3.19 -19.63 7.94
C VAL A 74 -2.67 -20.46 6.78
N SER A 75 -3.39 -20.45 5.66
CA SER A 75 -3.01 -21.13 4.41
C SER A 75 -2.02 -20.31 3.57
N PHE A 76 -2.28 -19.01 3.45
CA PHE A 76 -1.42 -18.07 2.75
C PHE A 76 -1.71 -16.63 3.22
N MET A 77 -0.80 -15.73 2.87
CA MET A 77 -0.96 -14.30 3.06
C MET A 77 -0.68 -13.56 1.76
N ILE A 78 -1.46 -12.52 1.48
CA ILE A 78 -1.23 -11.61 0.36
C ILE A 78 -0.81 -10.25 0.93
N GLU A 79 0.35 -9.80 0.52
CA GLU A 79 0.79 -8.43 0.70
C GLU A 79 0.33 -7.57 -0.48
N TYR A 80 -0.25 -6.40 -0.17
CA TYR A 80 -0.55 -5.33 -1.12
C TYR A 80 0.26 -4.11 -0.73
N ALA A 81 1.17 -3.68 -1.61
CA ALA A 81 1.92 -2.44 -1.50
C ALA A 81 1.22 -1.37 -2.34
N ILE A 82 0.62 -0.39 -1.68
CA ILE A 82 -0.25 0.63 -2.28
C ILE A 82 0.58 1.88 -2.52
N TYR A 83 0.82 2.22 -3.77
CA TYR A 83 1.65 3.34 -4.16
C TYR A 83 0.83 4.56 -4.57
N PHE A 84 1.21 5.70 -3.99
CA PHE A 84 0.78 7.05 -4.38
C PHE A 84 2.01 7.86 -4.79
N ASP A 85 1.84 8.78 -5.74
CA ASP A 85 2.93 9.70 -6.12
C ASP A 85 3.30 10.62 -4.95
N TYR A 86 2.31 11.03 -4.15
CA TYR A 86 2.47 11.93 -3.02
C TYR A 86 1.68 11.44 -1.82
N ASP A 87 2.16 11.81 -0.64
CA ASP A 87 1.36 12.07 0.53
C ASP A 87 1.33 13.60 0.73
N ILE A 88 0.50 14.12 1.62
CA ILE A 88 0.38 15.56 1.81
C ILE A 88 1.67 16.22 2.32
N GLN A 89 2.59 15.48 2.94
CA GLN A 89 3.83 16.02 3.48
C GLN A 89 5.03 15.84 2.54
N HIS A 90 4.99 14.85 1.65
CA HIS A 90 6.14 14.50 0.82
C HIS A 90 5.78 13.85 -0.52
N LEU A 91 6.71 13.94 -1.47
CA LEU A 91 6.72 13.14 -2.69
C LEU A 91 7.12 11.71 -2.34
N TYR A 92 6.39 10.74 -2.89
CA TYR A 92 6.42 9.32 -2.67
C TYR A 92 5.66 8.88 -1.41
N ASP A 93 4.72 7.97 -1.60
CA ASP A 93 4.08 7.27 -0.49
C ASP A 93 3.83 5.79 -0.84
N LEU A 94 4.02 4.91 0.13
CA LEU A 94 3.84 3.47 -0.04
C LEU A 94 3.26 2.85 1.24
N GLU A 95 1.98 2.55 1.19
CA GLU A 95 1.29 1.90 2.28
C GLU A 95 1.16 0.38 2.04
N HIS A 96 1.02 -0.39 3.11
CA HIS A 96 1.03 -1.85 3.04
C HIS A 96 -0.19 -2.45 3.73
N ILE A 97 -0.74 -3.50 3.11
CA ILE A 97 -1.81 -4.31 3.68
C ILE A 97 -1.40 -5.76 3.57
N PHE A 98 -1.53 -6.51 4.66
CA PHE A 98 -1.30 -7.95 4.71
C PHE A 98 -2.62 -8.64 5.04
N VAL A 99 -3.14 -9.42 4.10
CA VAL A 99 -4.39 -10.17 4.25
C VAL A 99 -4.06 -11.64 4.46
N TYR A 100 -4.32 -12.14 5.65
CA TYR A 100 -4.09 -13.54 6.03
C TYR A 100 -5.35 -14.35 5.78
N VAL A 101 -5.22 -15.46 5.07
CA VAL A 101 -6.32 -16.30 4.63
C VAL A 101 -6.18 -17.69 5.23
N ALA A 102 -7.25 -18.17 5.86
CA ALA A 102 -7.32 -19.50 6.46
C ALA A 102 -7.54 -20.59 5.41
N GLU A 103 -7.40 -21.87 5.82
CA GLU A 103 -7.58 -23.02 4.94
C GLU A 103 -8.98 -23.12 4.33
N ASP A 104 -10.01 -22.61 5.03
CA ASP A 104 -11.39 -22.57 4.51
C ASP A 104 -11.64 -21.40 3.52
N GLY A 105 -10.63 -20.59 3.26
CA GLY A 105 -10.69 -19.42 2.38
C GLY A 105 -11.26 -18.16 3.03
N SER A 106 -11.52 -18.18 4.32
CA SER A 106 -11.92 -16.97 5.06
C SER A 106 -10.72 -16.08 5.37
N VAL A 107 -10.95 -14.77 5.48
CA VAL A 107 -9.92 -13.82 5.99
C VAL A 107 -9.87 -13.93 7.50
N CYS A 108 -8.74 -14.36 8.05
CA CYS A 108 -8.56 -14.57 9.49
C CYS A 108 -7.79 -13.45 10.19
N ALA A 109 -7.00 -12.67 9.45
CA ALA A 109 -6.34 -11.48 9.98
C ALA A 109 -6.06 -10.46 8.88
N VAL A 110 -5.98 -9.20 9.26
CA VAL A 110 -5.58 -8.07 8.40
C VAL A 110 -4.61 -7.20 9.17
N GLU A 111 -3.45 -6.92 8.60
CA GLU A 111 -2.56 -5.87 9.08
C GLU A 111 -2.50 -4.75 8.05
N SER A 112 -2.39 -3.52 8.49
CA SER A 112 -2.18 -2.36 7.63
C SER A 112 -1.08 -1.46 8.18
N SER A 113 -0.35 -0.79 7.29
CA SER A 113 0.65 0.19 7.70
C SER A 113 -0.01 1.45 8.26
N PHE A 114 0.63 2.02 9.26
CA PHE A 114 0.23 3.27 9.88
C PHE A 114 1.46 4.01 10.42
N HIS A 115 1.90 5.05 9.72
CA HIS A 115 3.04 5.91 10.11
C HIS A 115 4.30 5.09 10.51
N GLY A 116 4.72 4.18 9.64
CA GLY A 116 5.91 3.34 9.85
C GLY A 116 5.74 2.20 10.84
N LYS A 117 4.50 1.94 11.30
CA LYS A 117 4.11 0.80 12.13
C LYS A 117 3.07 -0.04 11.41
N PHE A 118 2.73 -1.18 12.00
CA PHE A 118 1.66 -2.04 11.49
C PHE A 118 0.54 -2.15 12.52
N PHE A 119 -0.68 -1.89 12.07
CA PHE A 119 -1.89 -2.04 12.87
C PHE A 119 -2.51 -3.41 12.56
N ASN A 120 -2.60 -4.27 13.57
CA ASN A 120 -3.28 -5.55 13.44
C ASN A 120 -4.76 -5.37 13.78
N SER A 121 -5.63 -5.61 12.80
CA SER A 121 -7.08 -5.50 12.97
C SER A 121 -7.70 -6.64 13.78
N ARG A 122 -6.93 -7.63 14.22
CA ARG A 122 -7.40 -8.73 15.05
C ARG A 122 -7.39 -8.33 16.51
N ILE A 123 -8.48 -8.56 17.22
CA ILE A 123 -8.57 -8.38 18.67
C ILE A 123 -8.35 -9.72 19.40
N SER A 124 -8.01 -9.67 20.71
CA SER A 124 -7.64 -10.83 21.51
C SER A 124 -8.68 -11.94 21.59
N CYS A 125 -9.95 -11.67 21.29
CA CYS A 125 -11.02 -12.68 21.22
C CYS A 125 -11.17 -13.32 19.82
N GLY A 126 -10.20 -13.12 18.92
CA GLY A 126 -10.24 -13.66 17.55
C GLY A 126 -11.13 -12.91 16.56
N LYS A 127 -11.88 -11.89 17.00
CA LYS A 127 -12.69 -11.07 16.09
C LYS A 127 -11.83 -10.11 15.30
N LEU A 128 -12.22 -9.86 14.05
CA LEU A 128 -11.64 -8.79 13.23
C LEU A 128 -12.33 -7.47 13.54
N LEU A 129 -11.55 -6.39 13.64
CA LEU A 129 -12.06 -5.01 13.62
C LEU A 129 -12.46 -4.60 12.22
N SER A 130 -11.72 -5.06 11.19
CA SER A 130 -12.05 -4.79 9.81
C SER A 130 -13.38 -5.44 9.43
N PHE A 131 -14.26 -4.67 8.83
CA PHE A 131 -15.43 -5.22 8.15
C PHE A 131 -14.95 -5.97 6.90
N ILE A 132 -15.49 -7.18 6.68
CA ILE A 132 -15.18 -8.02 5.52
C ILE A 132 -16.40 -8.09 4.61
N GLU A 133 -16.27 -7.54 3.42
CA GLU A 133 -17.27 -7.64 2.37
C GLU A 133 -16.96 -8.85 1.47
N GLY A 134 -17.63 -9.98 1.72
CA GLY A 134 -17.29 -11.27 1.10
C GLY A 134 -15.91 -11.77 1.56
N THR A 135 -14.87 -11.55 0.74
CA THR A 135 -13.47 -11.88 1.06
C THR A 135 -12.57 -10.65 1.07
N ARG A 136 -13.13 -9.45 0.98
CA ARG A 136 -12.40 -8.19 0.85
C ARG A 136 -12.48 -7.41 2.16
N PRO A 137 -11.36 -7.15 2.84
CA PRO A 137 -11.36 -6.25 3.99
C PRO A 137 -11.66 -4.81 3.54
N VAL A 138 -12.53 -4.13 4.29
CA VAL A 138 -12.82 -2.72 4.07
C VAL A 138 -11.88 -1.89 4.93
N LEU A 139 -11.11 -1.00 4.30
CA LEU A 139 -10.13 -0.14 4.97
C LEU A 139 -10.35 1.33 4.58
N TYR A 140 -10.27 2.20 5.58
CA TYR A 140 -10.34 3.65 5.43
C TYR A 140 -8.92 4.20 5.29
N MET A 141 -8.75 5.12 4.34
CA MET A 141 -7.49 5.85 4.13
C MET A 141 -7.53 7.16 4.91
N GLN A 142 -6.50 7.42 5.70
CA GLN A 142 -6.35 8.71 6.37
C GLN A 142 -6.17 9.81 5.32
N PRO A 143 -7.00 10.89 5.36
CA PRO A 143 -6.94 11.94 4.38
C PRO A 143 -5.52 12.52 4.20
N GLY A 144 -5.04 12.56 2.98
CA GLY A 144 -3.75 13.07 2.57
C GLY A 144 -2.52 12.30 3.05
N LYS A 145 -2.69 11.35 3.98
CA LYS A 145 -1.62 10.54 4.57
C LYS A 145 -1.67 9.07 4.20
N HIS A 146 -2.79 8.61 3.69
CA HIS A 146 -3.13 7.28 3.18
C HIS A 146 -2.92 6.11 4.15
N ALA A 147 -2.45 6.36 5.37
CA ALA A 147 -2.38 5.33 6.41
C ALA A 147 -3.75 4.66 6.59
N LEU A 148 -3.76 3.34 6.78
CA LEU A 148 -4.97 2.52 6.62
C LEU A 148 -5.50 2.01 7.96
N MET A 149 -6.78 2.20 8.20
CA MET A 149 -7.46 1.76 9.42
C MET A 149 -8.80 1.08 9.12
N PRO A 150 -9.23 0.11 9.96
CA PRO A 150 -10.53 -0.55 9.80
C PRO A 150 -11.73 0.33 10.16
N ASP A 151 -11.51 1.42 10.90
CA ASP A 151 -12.54 2.35 11.35
C ASP A 151 -11.98 3.78 11.30
N PRO A 152 -12.64 4.72 10.61
CA PRO A 152 -12.17 6.10 10.47
C PRO A 152 -12.11 6.86 11.79
N GLN A 153 -12.88 6.47 12.82
CA GLN A 153 -12.81 7.08 14.14
C GLN A 153 -11.44 6.90 14.82
N LEU A 154 -10.70 5.85 14.45
CA LEU A 154 -9.35 5.62 14.97
C LEU A 154 -8.36 6.72 14.57
N PHE A 155 -8.61 7.44 13.48
CA PHE A 155 -7.78 8.57 13.08
C PHE A 155 -7.85 9.74 14.06
N GLU A 156 -8.95 9.91 14.79
CA GLU A 156 -9.13 10.98 15.78
C GLU A 156 -8.18 10.85 16.98
N LEU A 157 -7.60 9.66 17.19
CA LEU A 157 -6.61 9.42 18.24
C LEU A 157 -5.24 10.05 17.94
N PHE A 158 -5.01 10.53 16.70
CA PHE A 158 -3.70 11.04 16.28
C PHE A 158 -3.65 12.56 16.28
N PRO A 159 -2.52 13.14 16.74
CA PRO A 159 -2.31 14.58 16.68
C PRO A 159 -2.42 15.10 15.24
N HIS A 160 -2.96 16.30 15.10
CA HIS A 160 -3.08 17.00 13.82
C HIS A 160 -3.96 16.31 12.76
N TYR A 161 -4.70 15.25 13.09
CA TYR A 161 -5.56 14.56 12.13
C TYR A 161 -6.41 15.54 11.30
N LYS A 162 -7.04 16.54 11.97
CA LYS A 162 -7.93 17.51 11.31
C LYS A 162 -7.22 18.61 10.53
N THR A 163 -5.93 18.82 10.73
CA THR A 163 -5.19 19.96 10.18
C THR A 163 -3.96 19.57 9.36
N SER A 164 -3.58 18.29 9.33
CA SER A 164 -2.38 17.82 8.64
C SER A 164 -2.36 18.21 7.16
N CYS A 165 -3.50 18.09 6.47
CA CYS A 165 -3.58 18.36 5.03
C CYS A 165 -3.45 19.85 4.64
N SER A 166 -3.44 20.75 5.60
CA SER A 166 -3.17 22.17 5.38
C SER A 166 -1.88 22.62 6.06
N VAL A 167 -1.77 22.40 7.38
CA VAL A 167 -0.64 22.91 8.19
C VAL A 167 0.67 22.20 7.91
N LEU A 168 0.61 20.89 7.61
CA LEU A 168 1.78 20.06 7.36
C LEU A 168 2.04 19.80 5.87
N ALA A 169 1.29 20.42 4.97
CA ALA A 169 1.50 20.25 3.53
C ALA A 169 2.95 20.54 3.15
N GLY A 170 3.59 19.63 2.42
CA GLY A 170 4.96 19.73 1.95
C GLY A 170 6.06 19.68 3.01
N SER A 171 5.74 19.43 4.31
CA SER A 171 6.71 19.58 5.41
C SER A 171 7.98 18.73 5.26
N ASP A 172 7.91 17.58 4.61
CA ASP A 172 9.00 16.59 4.56
C ASP A 172 9.69 16.50 3.19
N GLY A 173 9.15 17.19 2.17
CA GLY A 173 9.77 17.32 0.85
C GLY A 173 9.80 15.99 0.06
N LEU A 174 10.97 15.53 -0.35
CA LEU A 174 11.15 14.25 -1.04
C LEU A 174 11.51 13.14 -0.05
N LEU A 175 10.69 12.12 0.08
CA LEU A 175 11.03 10.91 0.82
C LEU A 175 11.73 9.90 -0.10
N VAL A 176 12.89 9.38 0.32
CA VAL A 176 13.62 8.32 -0.39
C VAL A 176 13.79 7.14 0.58
N PRO A 177 13.00 6.07 0.45
CA PRO A 177 13.16 4.89 1.29
C PRO A 177 14.41 4.08 0.90
N ASP A 178 14.90 3.25 1.82
CA ASP A 178 16.15 2.47 1.66
C ASP A 178 16.21 1.67 0.37
N PHE A 179 15.10 1.08 -0.07
CA PHE A 179 15.06 0.26 -1.28
C PHE A 179 15.16 1.06 -2.60
N LEU A 180 15.10 2.41 -2.53
CA LEU A 180 15.32 3.34 -3.64
C LEU A 180 16.61 4.16 -3.50
N GLU A 181 17.42 3.85 -2.49
CA GLU A 181 18.70 4.54 -2.26
C GLU A 181 19.61 4.41 -3.49
N GLY A 182 20.14 5.54 -3.94
CA GLY A 182 20.98 5.62 -5.14
C GLY A 182 20.22 5.67 -6.47
N GLU A 183 18.91 5.39 -6.51
CA GLU A 183 18.09 5.47 -7.73
C GLU A 183 17.38 6.84 -7.87
N ILE A 184 17.17 7.52 -6.75
CA ILE A 184 16.54 8.84 -6.69
C ILE A 184 17.53 9.86 -6.10
N LYS A 185 17.70 10.99 -6.80
CA LYS A 185 18.58 12.06 -6.32
C LYS A 185 17.82 13.00 -5.39
N LYS A 186 18.29 13.09 -4.15
CA LYS A 186 17.81 14.03 -3.14
C LYS A 186 18.89 15.02 -2.76
N ASN A 187 18.53 16.29 -2.71
CA ASN A 187 19.38 17.37 -2.21
C ASN A 187 18.48 18.49 -1.63
N PRO A 188 19.04 19.50 -0.92
CA PRO A 188 18.23 20.56 -0.32
C PRO A 188 17.36 21.34 -1.31
N ASP A 189 17.85 21.61 -2.53
CA ASP A 189 17.07 22.29 -3.58
C ASP A 189 15.87 21.44 -4.02
N THR A 190 16.06 20.15 -4.21
CA THR A 190 14.97 19.20 -4.52
C THR A 190 13.91 19.22 -3.43
N ASP A 191 14.33 19.18 -2.15
CA ASP A 191 13.39 19.21 -1.02
C ASP A 191 12.56 20.49 -1.00
N GLU A 192 13.18 21.66 -1.15
CA GLU A 192 12.47 22.95 -1.14
C GLU A 192 11.48 23.09 -2.31
N LYS A 193 11.87 22.62 -3.51
CA LYS A 193 10.98 22.63 -4.69
C LYS A 193 9.79 21.70 -4.51
N VAL A 194 10.00 20.48 -4.00
CA VAL A 194 8.92 19.52 -3.72
C VAL A 194 7.97 20.07 -2.65
N LYS A 195 8.49 20.66 -1.56
CA LYS A 195 7.67 21.32 -0.53
C LYS A 195 6.78 22.42 -1.12
N ALA A 196 7.37 23.34 -1.88
CA ALA A 196 6.63 24.43 -2.51
C ALA A 196 5.53 23.90 -3.44
N TYR A 197 5.86 22.88 -4.24
CA TYR A 197 4.92 22.25 -5.16
C TYR A 197 3.74 21.60 -4.44
N ILE A 198 3.98 20.78 -3.40
CA ILE A 198 2.90 20.12 -2.65
C ILE A 198 1.99 21.17 -1.98
N VAL A 199 2.57 22.23 -1.40
CA VAL A 199 1.78 23.31 -0.78
C VAL A 199 0.88 24.00 -1.80
N SER A 200 1.39 24.31 -3.00
CA SER A 200 0.62 25.02 -4.03
C SER A 200 -0.46 24.16 -4.67
N GLU A 201 -0.18 22.90 -4.93
CA GLU A 201 -1.05 22.04 -5.74
C GLU A 201 -2.01 21.19 -4.90
N TYR A 202 -1.63 20.80 -3.68
CA TYR A 202 -2.31 19.75 -2.94
C TYR A 202 -2.80 20.12 -1.54
N ALA A 203 -2.43 21.27 -0.98
CA ALA A 203 -2.95 21.68 0.34
C ALA A 203 -4.49 21.76 0.32
N PHE A 204 -5.16 21.02 1.19
CA PHE A 204 -6.62 20.97 1.22
C PHE A 204 -7.17 20.85 2.65
N THR A 205 -8.49 20.97 2.77
CA THR A 205 -9.21 20.68 4.01
C THR A 205 -10.09 19.45 3.79
N PRO A 206 -9.80 18.32 4.47
CA PRO A 206 -10.60 17.11 4.37
C PRO A 206 -12.06 17.35 4.74
N SER A 207 -12.95 16.56 4.15
CA SER A 207 -14.37 16.54 4.53
C SER A 207 -14.64 15.69 5.75
N PHE A 208 -13.80 14.68 5.99
CA PHE A 208 -14.02 13.56 6.92
C PHE A 208 -15.28 12.73 6.63
N GLU A 209 -15.79 12.87 5.41
CA GLU A 209 -16.82 12.02 4.85
C GLU A 209 -16.17 11.03 3.89
N PHE A 210 -16.41 9.74 4.10
CA PHE A 210 -15.73 8.68 3.34
C PHE A 210 -16.66 8.06 2.31
N GLU A 211 -16.13 7.85 1.12
CA GLU A 211 -16.82 7.17 0.02
C GLU A 211 -16.01 5.95 -0.46
N SER A 212 -16.69 5.00 -1.10
CA SER A 212 -16.03 3.87 -1.74
C SER A 212 -15.15 4.35 -2.89
N TYR A 213 -13.90 3.88 -2.91
CA TYR A 213 -12.93 4.20 -3.95
C TYR A 213 -12.44 2.94 -4.66
N ASP A 214 -12.64 2.90 -5.98
CA ASP A 214 -12.13 1.84 -6.85
C ASP A 214 -10.94 2.37 -7.67
N PRO A 215 -9.71 1.92 -7.40
CA PRO A 215 -8.54 2.34 -8.17
C PRO A 215 -8.48 1.73 -9.58
N GLY A 216 -9.42 0.84 -9.92
CA GLY A 216 -9.36 0.03 -11.13
C GLY A 216 -8.42 -1.18 -11.02
N THR A 217 -8.49 -2.06 -11.99
CA THR A 217 -7.67 -3.30 -11.99
C THR A 217 -6.37 -3.19 -12.77
N ASP A 218 -6.18 -2.16 -13.53
CA ASP A 218 -4.98 -1.84 -14.33
C ASP A 218 -3.81 -1.35 -13.47
N VAL A 219 -4.09 -0.91 -12.24
CA VAL A 219 -3.06 -0.55 -11.25
C VAL A 219 -2.45 -1.76 -10.53
N LEU A 220 -3.06 -2.96 -10.63
CA LEU A 220 -2.65 -4.16 -9.91
C LEU A 220 -1.59 -4.94 -10.69
N MET A 221 -0.42 -5.15 -10.09
CA MET A 221 0.73 -5.82 -10.70
C MET A 221 1.61 -6.51 -9.65
N PRO A 222 2.48 -7.47 -10.03
CA PRO A 222 3.51 -7.98 -9.12
C PRO A 222 4.38 -6.87 -8.53
N TRP A 223 4.78 -7.01 -7.25
CA TRP A 223 5.64 -6.01 -6.59
C TRP A 223 6.90 -5.67 -7.40
N SER A 224 7.53 -6.67 -8.01
CA SER A 224 8.75 -6.48 -8.80
C SER A 224 8.57 -5.56 -10.01
N GLU A 225 7.35 -5.44 -10.53
CA GLU A 225 6.98 -4.51 -11.62
C GLU A 225 6.67 -3.12 -11.06
N LEU A 226 5.87 -3.06 -9.98
CA LEU A 226 5.53 -1.80 -9.33
C LEU A 226 6.79 -1.05 -8.88
N ARG A 227 7.74 -1.74 -8.24
CA ARG A 227 9.00 -1.14 -7.79
C ARG A 227 9.74 -0.39 -8.90
N LYS A 228 9.81 -0.98 -10.10
CA LYS A 228 10.43 -0.33 -11.27
C LYS A 228 9.64 0.88 -11.75
N LYS A 229 8.31 0.76 -11.73
CA LYS A 229 7.39 1.84 -12.11
C LYS A 229 7.53 3.04 -11.16
N ILE A 230 7.67 2.81 -9.86
CA ILE A 230 7.86 3.85 -8.84
C ILE A 230 9.07 4.73 -9.16
N VAL A 231 10.24 4.13 -9.41
CA VAL A 231 11.47 4.87 -9.76
C VAL A 231 11.24 5.80 -10.96
N THR A 232 10.66 5.26 -12.03
CA THR A 232 10.38 6.03 -13.24
C THR A 232 9.41 7.18 -12.97
N ARG A 233 8.35 6.93 -12.17
CA ARG A 233 7.36 7.97 -11.85
C ARG A 233 7.94 9.09 -11.01
N ILE A 234 8.70 8.78 -9.95
CA ILE A 234 9.34 9.80 -9.10
C ILE A 234 10.26 10.69 -9.94
N ASN A 235 11.11 10.11 -10.81
CA ASN A 235 12.01 10.90 -11.65
C ASN A 235 11.23 11.80 -12.61
N ASN A 236 10.18 11.29 -13.27
CA ASN A 236 9.34 12.11 -14.16
C ASN A 236 8.64 13.26 -13.42
N ILE A 237 8.20 13.04 -12.19
CA ILE A 237 7.58 14.07 -11.35
C ILE A 237 8.61 15.14 -10.96
N LEU A 238 9.83 14.73 -10.60
CA LEU A 238 10.91 15.66 -10.30
C LEU A 238 11.24 16.54 -11.52
N ASP A 239 11.30 15.96 -12.72
CA ASP A 239 11.51 16.72 -13.95
C ASP A 239 10.41 17.79 -14.15
N ILE A 240 9.13 17.44 -13.94
CA ILE A 240 8.00 18.38 -14.01
C ILE A 240 8.16 19.51 -12.98
N ILE A 241 8.51 19.17 -11.72
CA ILE A 241 8.70 20.16 -10.65
C ILE A 241 9.86 21.13 -10.97
N TYR A 242 10.94 20.61 -11.57
CA TYR A 242 12.07 21.44 -11.99
C TYR A 242 11.76 22.34 -13.17
N ASP A 243 10.93 21.91 -14.10
CA ASP A 243 10.53 22.70 -15.29
C ASP A 243 9.56 23.84 -14.94
N GLN A 244 8.85 23.76 -13.80
CA GLN A 244 7.91 24.78 -13.34
C GLN A 244 8.53 25.85 -12.42
N GLY A 245 9.73 25.64 -11.95
CA GLY A 245 10.46 26.53 -11.01
C GLY A 245 11.66 27.19 -11.62
#